data_34fc3fadbb79f4faa76e5581579d1f24
#
_entry.id   34fc3fadbb79f4faa76e5581579d1f24
#
_cell.length_a   1.000
_cell.length_b   1.000
_cell.length_c   1.000
_cell.angle_alpha   90.00
_cell.angle_beta   90.00
_cell.angle_gamma   90.00
#
_symmetry.space_group_name_H-M   'P 1'
#
loop_
_entity.id
_entity.type
_entity.pdbx_description
1 polymer ?
#
loop_
_entity_poly.entity_id
_entity_poly.type
_entity_poly.pdbx_seq_one_letter_code
_entity_poly.pdbx_strand_id
1 'polypeptide(L)'
;MSAEIVLAVDGGNSKTDLALVGADGSLLALARGAQSSPHHLGVDGCLLVLERLLDEAVAEAGLARRNGRVAQVAKLMLAGVDFPAEEVALAERVRAEGWAAETSVANDTFAVLRAGTERGWGVAVVCGAGINCVGVAPDGRHARFPALGAITGDWGGGYDVGLAALSSAARSEDGRGPRTTLEGAVPHHFGLRTPTELAEAIHRRRIDVRRVVELAPLVFSEAEDDAVASEIVARLAAEIVALARAALIRLDLHQGPVEVLLGDRKSTRLNSSHRLRSRMPSSA
;
A
#
# COMPACT_ATOMS: atom_id res chain seq x y z
N MET A 1 -5.34 21.36 -31.95
CA MET A 1 -4.92 19.99 -31.54
C MET A 1 -5.39 19.84 -30.09
N SER A 2 -6.23 18.87 -29.75
CA SER A 2 -6.58 18.64 -28.36
C SER A 2 -5.31 18.13 -27.67
N ALA A 3 -4.91 18.76 -26.55
CA ALA A 3 -3.79 18.27 -25.75
C ALA A 3 -4.07 16.80 -25.37
N GLU A 4 -3.10 15.93 -25.61
CA GLU A 4 -3.19 14.55 -25.13
C GLU A 4 -3.13 14.58 -23.61
N ILE A 5 -4.18 14.10 -22.97
CA ILE A 5 -4.33 14.10 -21.51
C ILE A 5 -4.19 12.67 -21.01
N VAL A 6 -3.48 12.50 -19.93
CA VAL A 6 -3.41 11.25 -19.14
C VAL A 6 -4.24 11.45 -17.87
N LEU A 7 -5.14 10.52 -17.63
CA LEU A 7 -5.83 10.35 -16.35
C LEU A 7 -5.02 9.35 -15.50
N ALA A 8 -4.49 9.78 -14.39
CA ALA A 8 -3.74 8.97 -13.45
C ALA A 8 -4.47 8.87 -12.12
N VAL A 9 -4.61 7.64 -11.58
CA VAL A 9 -5.27 7.39 -10.30
C VAL A 9 -4.35 6.56 -9.41
N ASP A 10 -4.18 7.03 -8.16
CA ASP A 10 -3.61 6.29 -7.04
C ASP A 10 -4.72 6.07 -5.99
N GLY A 11 -5.36 4.91 -6.05
CA GLY A 11 -6.51 4.57 -5.23
C GLY A 11 -6.17 3.61 -4.09
N GLY A 12 -6.07 4.15 -2.89
CA GLY A 12 -5.73 3.38 -1.69
C GLY A 12 -6.92 2.97 -0.83
N ASN A 13 -6.62 2.20 0.25
CA ASN A 13 -7.60 1.80 1.26
C ASN A 13 -8.01 2.94 2.23
N SER A 14 -7.48 4.16 2.05
CA SER A 14 -7.76 5.30 2.94
C SER A 14 -8.12 6.56 2.19
N LYS A 15 -7.54 6.77 1.03
CA LYS A 15 -7.69 7.95 0.18
C LYS A 15 -7.45 7.55 -1.26
N THR A 16 -7.91 8.41 -2.16
CA THR A 16 -7.65 8.32 -3.60
C THR A 16 -7.15 9.67 -4.09
N ASP A 17 -6.08 9.65 -4.85
CA ASP A 17 -5.56 10.79 -5.59
C ASP A 17 -5.83 10.54 -7.09
N LEU A 18 -6.45 11.52 -7.76
CA LEU A 18 -6.74 11.50 -9.19
C LEU A 18 -6.15 12.74 -9.83
N ALA A 19 -5.28 12.55 -10.83
CA ALA A 19 -4.62 13.63 -11.55
C ALA A 19 -4.97 13.61 -13.04
N LEU A 20 -5.16 14.79 -13.61
CA LEU A 20 -5.13 15.04 -15.05
C LEU A 20 -3.78 15.63 -15.40
N VAL A 21 -3.08 15.01 -16.34
CA VAL A 21 -1.69 15.36 -16.70
C VAL A 21 -1.62 15.56 -18.20
N GLY A 22 -1.01 16.66 -18.63
CA GLY A 22 -0.73 16.92 -20.05
C GLY A 22 0.36 16.00 -20.61
N ALA A 23 0.42 15.83 -21.92
CA ALA A 23 1.45 15.03 -22.59
C ALA A 23 2.88 15.53 -22.35
N ASP A 24 3.04 16.80 -22.00
CA ASP A 24 4.29 17.43 -21.59
C ASP A 24 4.69 17.16 -20.14
N GLY A 25 3.85 16.41 -19.40
CA GLY A 25 4.03 16.14 -17.97
C GLY A 25 3.50 17.22 -17.04
N SER A 26 2.86 18.28 -17.54
CA SER A 26 2.25 19.32 -16.71
C SER A 26 1.04 18.78 -15.95
N LEU A 27 0.97 19.07 -14.65
CA LEU A 27 -0.21 18.77 -13.83
C LEU A 27 -1.32 19.79 -14.16
N LEU A 28 -2.43 19.32 -14.72
CA LEU A 28 -3.57 20.15 -15.08
C LEU A 28 -4.56 20.29 -13.92
N ALA A 29 -4.81 19.21 -13.17
CA ALA A 29 -5.64 19.20 -11.99
C ALA A 29 -5.29 18.01 -11.08
N LEU A 30 -5.60 18.12 -9.78
CA LEU A 30 -5.42 17.08 -8.78
C LEU A 30 -6.61 17.05 -7.81
N ALA A 31 -7.45 16.05 -7.92
CA ALA A 31 -8.54 15.81 -6.98
C ALA A 31 -8.13 14.73 -5.94
N ARG A 32 -8.51 14.95 -4.69
CA ARG A 32 -8.29 13.99 -3.59
C ARG A 32 -9.59 13.69 -2.87
N GLY A 33 -9.87 12.41 -2.65
CA GLY A 33 -11.08 11.96 -1.98
C GLY A 33 -10.91 10.74 -1.10
N ALA A 34 -12.04 10.13 -0.78
CA ALA A 34 -12.11 8.91 0.03
C ALA A 34 -11.42 7.71 -0.64
N GLN A 35 -11.31 6.61 0.08
CA GLN A 35 -10.84 5.33 -0.47
C GLN A 35 -11.64 4.91 -1.71
N SER A 36 -10.97 4.24 -2.65
CA SER A 36 -11.60 3.68 -3.85
C SER A 36 -11.30 2.19 -4.04
N SER A 37 -10.81 1.50 -3.01
CA SER A 37 -10.51 0.08 -3.11
C SER A 37 -11.78 -0.72 -3.45
N PRO A 38 -11.79 -1.47 -4.57
CA PRO A 38 -12.93 -2.30 -4.94
C PRO A 38 -13.15 -3.47 -3.97
N HIS A 39 -12.12 -3.88 -3.24
CA HIS A 39 -12.23 -4.89 -2.19
C HIS A 39 -13.17 -4.45 -1.06
N HIS A 40 -13.19 -3.16 -0.72
CA HIS A 40 -14.03 -2.62 0.35
C HIS A 40 -15.38 -2.06 -0.13
N LEU A 41 -15.42 -1.47 -1.32
CA LEU A 41 -16.59 -0.75 -1.83
C LEU A 41 -17.37 -1.55 -2.88
N GLY A 42 -16.83 -2.68 -3.34
CA GLY A 42 -17.26 -3.30 -4.59
C GLY A 42 -16.85 -2.46 -5.81
N VAL A 43 -17.03 -3.02 -7.00
CA VAL A 43 -16.63 -2.34 -8.25
C VAL A 43 -17.45 -1.06 -8.46
N ASP A 44 -18.76 -1.12 -8.25
CA ASP A 44 -19.64 0.05 -8.48
C ASP A 44 -19.33 1.19 -7.49
N GLY A 45 -19.06 0.88 -6.22
CA GLY A 45 -18.67 1.88 -5.23
C GLY A 45 -17.31 2.50 -5.56
N CYS A 46 -16.36 1.73 -6.06
CA CYS A 46 -15.09 2.24 -6.56
C CYS A 46 -15.32 3.23 -7.71
N LEU A 47 -16.11 2.85 -8.72
CA LEU A 47 -16.40 3.72 -9.87
C LEU A 47 -17.10 5.02 -9.47
N LEU A 48 -18.04 4.99 -8.51
CA LEU A 48 -18.70 6.20 -8.02
C LEU A 48 -17.71 7.19 -7.38
N VAL A 49 -16.74 6.70 -6.62
CA VAL A 49 -15.69 7.57 -6.04
C VAL A 49 -14.83 8.16 -7.14
N LEU A 50 -14.41 7.34 -8.11
CA LEU A 50 -13.55 7.78 -9.21
C LEU A 50 -14.25 8.78 -10.13
N GLU A 51 -15.54 8.55 -10.46
CA GLU A 51 -16.32 9.46 -11.30
C GLU A 51 -16.44 10.85 -10.66
N ARG A 52 -16.74 10.90 -9.36
CA ARG A 52 -16.81 12.15 -8.62
C ARG A 52 -15.49 12.92 -8.65
N LEU A 53 -14.37 12.22 -8.39
CA LEU A 53 -13.03 12.84 -8.42
C LEU A 53 -12.66 13.30 -9.82
N LEU A 54 -13.08 12.56 -10.85
CA LEU A 54 -12.86 12.95 -12.23
C LEU A 54 -13.67 14.22 -12.59
N ASP A 55 -14.91 14.34 -12.13
CA ASP A 55 -15.71 15.55 -12.32
C ASP A 55 -15.07 16.76 -11.64
N GLU A 56 -14.59 16.61 -10.40
CA GLU A 56 -13.87 17.64 -9.66
C GLU A 56 -12.60 18.09 -10.43
N ALA A 57 -11.78 17.14 -10.90
CA ALA A 57 -10.55 17.43 -11.64
C ALA A 57 -10.83 18.09 -13.02
N VAL A 58 -11.86 17.65 -13.71
CA VAL A 58 -12.26 18.22 -15.00
C VAL A 58 -12.72 19.68 -14.82
N ALA A 59 -13.48 19.94 -13.77
CA ALA A 59 -13.95 21.31 -13.44
C ALA A 59 -12.76 22.22 -13.06
N GLU A 60 -11.83 21.74 -12.22
CA GLU A 60 -10.63 22.47 -11.83
C GLU A 60 -9.73 22.81 -13.03
N ALA A 61 -9.54 21.85 -13.96
CA ALA A 61 -8.74 22.04 -15.16
C ALA A 61 -9.44 22.92 -16.23
N GLY A 62 -10.71 23.29 -16.06
CA GLY A 62 -11.49 24.00 -17.07
C GLY A 62 -11.70 23.19 -18.35
N LEU A 63 -11.68 21.86 -18.25
CA LEU A 63 -11.84 20.96 -19.38
C LEU A 63 -13.31 20.59 -19.59
N ALA A 64 -13.63 20.07 -20.76
CA ALA A 64 -14.93 19.52 -21.09
C ALA A 64 -14.82 18.06 -21.51
N ARG A 65 -15.72 17.22 -21.03
CA ARG A 65 -15.85 15.84 -21.50
C ARG A 65 -16.47 15.83 -22.90
N ARG A 66 -15.77 15.20 -23.84
CA ARG A 66 -16.29 15.00 -25.22
C ARG A 66 -16.83 13.60 -25.35
N ASN A 67 -18.14 13.43 -25.39
CA ASN A 67 -18.81 12.11 -25.38
C ASN A 67 -18.37 11.26 -24.17
N GLY A 68 -18.28 11.86 -22.98
CA GLY A 68 -17.80 11.21 -21.76
C GLY A 68 -16.29 11.19 -21.58
N ARG A 69 -15.51 11.31 -22.67
CA ARG A 69 -14.05 11.19 -22.68
C ARG A 69 -13.36 12.50 -22.28
N VAL A 70 -12.33 12.37 -21.44
CA VAL A 70 -11.46 13.48 -21.04
C VAL A 70 -9.99 13.21 -21.37
N ALA A 71 -9.58 11.94 -21.44
CA ALA A 71 -8.17 11.56 -21.58
C ALA A 71 -7.93 10.66 -22.82
N GLN A 72 -6.69 10.62 -23.29
CA GLN A 72 -6.24 9.63 -24.24
C GLN A 72 -5.94 8.30 -23.53
N VAL A 73 -5.28 8.38 -22.37
CA VAL A 73 -4.89 7.21 -21.57
C VAL A 73 -5.38 7.39 -20.15
N ALA A 74 -5.95 6.32 -19.55
CA ALA A 74 -6.25 6.21 -18.14
C ALA A 74 -5.39 5.10 -17.50
N LYS A 75 -4.64 5.45 -16.46
CA LYS A 75 -3.82 4.56 -15.64
C LYS A 75 -4.36 4.57 -14.22
N LEU A 76 -4.98 3.47 -13.80
CA LEU A 76 -5.53 3.34 -12.45
C LEU A 76 -4.68 2.33 -11.66
N MET A 77 -4.06 2.80 -10.60
CA MET A 77 -3.31 1.99 -9.65
C MET A 77 -4.14 1.90 -8.37
N LEU A 78 -4.67 0.71 -8.07
CA LEU A 78 -5.70 0.54 -7.05
C LEU A 78 -5.33 -0.54 -6.03
N ALA A 79 -5.37 -0.20 -4.75
CA ALA A 79 -5.32 -1.17 -3.67
C ALA A 79 -6.52 -2.13 -3.74
N GLY A 80 -6.31 -3.40 -3.41
CA GLY A 80 -7.34 -4.43 -3.47
C GLY A 80 -7.66 -4.90 -4.90
N VAL A 81 -6.71 -4.72 -5.81
CA VAL A 81 -6.67 -5.35 -7.14
C VAL A 81 -5.45 -6.28 -7.15
N ASP A 82 -5.63 -7.45 -6.56
CA ASP A 82 -4.50 -8.30 -6.19
C ASP A 82 -4.27 -9.44 -7.21
N PHE A 83 -5.30 -9.78 -7.99
CA PHE A 83 -5.22 -10.81 -9.01
C PHE A 83 -5.33 -10.26 -10.43
N PRO A 84 -4.64 -10.88 -11.43
CA PRO A 84 -4.74 -10.47 -12.83
C PRO A 84 -6.17 -10.47 -13.38
N ALA A 85 -7.01 -11.40 -12.93
CA ALA A 85 -8.42 -11.45 -13.35
C ALA A 85 -9.22 -10.22 -12.87
N GLU A 86 -8.90 -9.70 -11.68
CA GLU A 86 -9.52 -8.48 -11.15
C GLU A 86 -9.09 -7.24 -11.94
N GLU A 87 -7.80 -7.17 -12.33
CA GLU A 87 -7.31 -6.09 -13.21
C GLU A 87 -8.05 -6.05 -14.53
N VAL A 88 -8.22 -7.21 -15.17
CA VAL A 88 -8.94 -7.33 -16.46
C VAL A 88 -10.40 -6.92 -16.28
N ALA A 89 -11.10 -7.51 -15.31
CA ALA A 89 -12.51 -7.23 -15.07
C ALA A 89 -12.78 -5.76 -14.73
N LEU A 90 -11.94 -5.16 -13.87
CA LEU A 90 -12.09 -3.75 -13.50
C LEU A 90 -11.70 -2.82 -14.66
N ALA A 91 -10.66 -3.16 -15.45
CA ALA A 91 -10.30 -2.39 -16.63
C ALA A 91 -11.43 -2.37 -17.68
N GLU A 92 -12.16 -3.49 -17.85
CA GLU A 92 -13.33 -3.54 -18.72
C GLU A 92 -14.46 -2.66 -18.22
N ARG A 93 -14.73 -2.67 -16.93
CA ARG A 93 -15.74 -1.80 -16.30
C ARG A 93 -15.38 -0.32 -16.44
N VAL A 94 -14.12 0.08 -16.13
CA VAL A 94 -13.67 1.47 -16.30
C VAL A 94 -13.69 1.90 -17.76
N ARG A 95 -13.36 0.99 -18.69
CA ARG A 95 -13.41 1.27 -20.13
C ARG A 95 -14.84 1.55 -20.61
N ALA A 96 -15.82 0.86 -20.03
CA ALA A 96 -17.24 1.08 -20.35
C ALA A 96 -17.75 2.47 -19.95
N GLU A 97 -17.11 3.12 -18.95
CA GLU A 97 -17.42 4.51 -18.56
C GLU A 97 -16.93 5.53 -19.62
N GLY A 98 -16.02 5.14 -20.51
CA GLY A 98 -15.60 5.97 -21.65
C GLY A 98 -14.68 7.14 -21.28
N TRP A 99 -14.08 7.18 -20.10
CA TRP A 99 -13.25 8.31 -19.64
C TRP A 99 -11.99 8.54 -20.47
N ALA A 100 -11.44 7.48 -21.06
CA ALA A 100 -10.25 7.54 -21.91
C ALA A 100 -10.37 6.64 -23.13
N ALA A 101 -9.50 6.84 -24.13
CA ALA A 101 -9.40 5.96 -25.28
C ALA A 101 -8.78 4.60 -24.92
N GLU A 102 -7.76 4.64 -24.06
CA GLU A 102 -7.06 3.48 -23.55
C GLU A 102 -7.14 3.46 -22.03
N THR A 103 -7.41 2.30 -21.46
CA THR A 103 -7.53 2.15 -19.99
C THR A 103 -6.73 0.94 -19.53
N SER A 104 -5.95 1.13 -18.48
CA SER A 104 -5.29 0.04 -17.77
C SER A 104 -5.48 0.20 -16.26
N VAL A 105 -5.66 -0.93 -15.59
CA VAL A 105 -5.76 -1.04 -14.14
C VAL A 105 -4.68 -1.99 -13.66
N ALA A 106 -4.04 -1.66 -12.54
CA ALA A 106 -3.08 -2.51 -11.86
C ALA A 106 -3.12 -2.27 -10.35
N ASN A 107 -2.44 -3.13 -9.59
CA ASN A 107 -2.27 -2.94 -8.16
C ASN A 107 -1.46 -1.66 -7.85
N ASP A 108 -1.77 -0.98 -6.75
CA ASP A 108 -1.13 0.29 -6.33
C ASP A 108 0.38 0.18 -6.06
N THR A 109 0.90 -1.02 -5.77
CA THR A 109 2.34 -1.25 -5.60
C THR A 109 3.16 -0.92 -6.86
N PHE A 110 2.57 -1.05 -8.06
CA PHE A 110 3.24 -0.64 -9.30
C PHE A 110 3.45 0.88 -9.38
N ALA A 111 2.54 1.68 -8.81
CA ALA A 111 2.72 3.14 -8.74
C ALA A 111 3.92 3.50 -7.86
N VAL A 112 4.09 2.81 -6.72
CA VAL A 112 5.24 3.01 -5.83
C VAL A 112 6.55 2.70 -6.56
N LEU A 113 6.62 1.57 -7.28
CA LEU A 113 7.79 1.22 -8.05
C LEU A 113 8.07 2.29 -9.14
N ARG A 114 7.07 2.68 -9.90
CA ARG A 114 7.25 3.64 -11.00
C ARG A 114 7.67 5.02 -10.51
N ALA A 115 7.14 5.47 -9.37
CA ALA A 115 7.49 6.76 -8.78
C ALA A 115 8.88 6.77 -8.13
N GLY A 116 9.33 5.64 -7.62
CA GLY A 116 10.58 5.52 -6.88
C GLY A 116 11.82 5.20 -7.72
N THR A 117 11.67 4.80 -9.00
CA THR A 117 12.80 4.51 -9.88
C THR A 117 12.70 5.26 -11.21
N GLU A 118 13.84 5.76 -11.69
CA GLU A 118 13.95 6.36 -13.02
C GLU A 118 13.97 5.30 -14.14
N ARG A 119 14.42 4.09 -13.80
CA ARG A 119 14.57 2.97 -14.75
C ARG A 119 13.25 2.33 -15.13
N GLY A 120 12.19 2.49 -14.31
CA GLY A 120 10.90 1.84 -14.50
C GLY A 120 10.88 0.35 -14.19
N TRP A 121 11.99 -0.21 -13.66
CA TRP A 121 12.13 -1.60 -13.23
C TRP A 121 12.89 -1.71 -11.90
N GLY A 122 12.70 -2.82 -11.20
CA GLY A 122 13.24 -3.05 -9.86
C GLY A 122 12.23 -3.77 -8.97
N VAL A 123 12.37 -3.63 -7.68
CA VAL A 123 11.44 -4.21 -6.69
C VAL A 123 10.90 -3.13 -5.79
N ALA A 124 9.60 -3.13 -5.52
CA ALA A 124 8.99 -2.30 -4.48
C ALA A 124 8.33 -3.19 -3.43
N VAL A 125 8.64 -2.95 -2.16
CA VAL A 125 7.93 -3.51 -1.01
C VAL A 125 7.18 -2.37 -0.34
N VAL A 126 5.86 -2.52 -0.24
CA VAL A 126 4.98 -1.54 0.40
C VAL A 126 4.56 -2.08 1.76
N CYS A 127 4.88 -1.33 2.80
CA CYS A 127 4.56 -1.67 4.18
C CYS A 127 3.68 -0.57 4.78
N GLY A 128 2.37 -0.71 4.58
CA GLY A 128 1.35 0.22 5.09
C GLY A 128 0.53 -0.38 6.22
N ALA A 129 -0.79 -0.49 6.05
CA ALA A 129 -1.64 -1.25 6.96
C ALA A 129 -1.34 -2.75 6.90
N GLY A 130 -1.09 -3.29 5.70
CA GLY A 130 -0.54 -4.61 5.43
C GLY A 130 0.81 -4.51 4.74
N ILE A 131 1.28 -5.61 4.15
CA ILE A 131 2.51 -5.68 3.37
C ILE A 131 2.22 -6.23 1.97
N ASN A 132 2.87 -5.68 0.95
CA ASN A 132 2.80 -6.18 -0.42
C ASN A 132 4.14 -5.95 -1.14
N CYS A 133 4.37 -6.69 -2.22
CA CYS A 133 5.58 -6.58 -3.02
C CYS A 133 5.28 -6.76 -4.49
N VAL A 134 5.97 -5.98 -5.32
CA VAL A 134 6.00 -6.14 -6.76
C VAL A 134 7.44 -6.02 -7.26
N GLY A 135 7.80 -6.83 -8.24
CA GLY A 135 9.03 -6.68 -9.00
C GLY A 135 8.71 -6.53 -10.47
N VAL A 136 9.48 -5.71 -11.19
CA VAL A 136 9.43 -5.56 -12.65
C VAL A 136 10.85 -5.72 -13.17
N ALA A 137 11.02 -6.56 -14.18
CA ALA A 137 12.31 -6.78 -14.87
C ALA A 137 12.46 -5.83 -16.07
N PRO A 138 13.68 -5.61 -16.58
CA PRO A 138 13.91 -4.78 -17.77
C PRO A 138 13.17 -5.23 -19.03
N ASP A 139 12.87 -6.52 -19.13
CA ASP A 139 12.14 -7.15 -20.24
C ASP A 139 10.61 -7.08 -20.10
N GLY A 140 10.11 -6.44 -19.03
CA GLY A 140 8.69 -6.29 -18.75
C GLY A 140 8.06 -7.43 -17.98
N ARG A 141 8.78 -8.54 -17.69
CA ARG A 141 8.28 -9.56 -16.76
C ARG A 141 8.07 -8.95 -15.38
N HIS A 142 7.06 -9.42 -14.66
CA HIS A 142 6.80 -8.96 -13.31
C HIS A 142 6.55 -10.12 -12.33
N ALA A 143 6.96 -9.92 -11.08
CA ALA A 143 6.65 -10.78 -9.95
C ALA A 143 5.64 -10.06 -9.06
N ARG A 144 4.57 -10.78 -8.68
CA ARG A 144 3.49 -10.29 -7.83
C ARG A 144 3.26 -11.28 -6.70
N PHE A 145 2.76 -10.74 -5.60
CA PHE A 145 2.33 -11.51 -4.43
C PHE A 145 0.87 -11.16 -4.14
N PRO A 146 0.00 -12.13 -3.82
CA PRO A 146 -1.41 -11.86 -3.57
C PRO A 146 -1.67 -10.92 -2.38
N ALA A 147 -0.79 -10.90 -1.38
CA ALA A 147 -0.84 -10.01 -0.21
C ALA A 147 -2.18 -10.09 0.57
N LEU A 148 -2.68 -11.32 0.75
CA LEU A 148 -3.92 -11.60 1.47
C LEU A 148 -3.69 -11.94 2.96
N GLY A 149 -2.56 -11.50 3.51
CA GLY A 149 -2.18 -11.72 4.90
C GLY A 149 -2.01 -13.21 5.22
N ALA A 150 -2.61 -13.68 6.31
CA ALA A 150 -2.47 -15.06 6.78
C ALA A 150 -2.89 -16.12 5.75
N ILE A 151 -3.76 -15.78 4.78
CA ILE A 151 -4.21 -16.71 3.73
C ILE A 151 -3.05 -17.08 2.79
N THR A 152 -2.20 -16.12 2.47
CA THR A 152 -1.02 -16.29 1.59
C THR A 152 0.30 -16.36 2.34
N GLY A 153 0.23 -16.31 3.68
CA GLY A 153 1.40 -16.40 4.55
C GLY A 153 2.16 -15.09 4.70
N ASP A 154 1.60 -13.98 4.23
CA ASP A 154 2.19 -12.66 4.40
C ASP A 154 2.03 -12.20 5.85
N TRP A 155 3.09 -11.68 6.40
CA TRP A 155 3.07 -11.07 7.72
C TRP A 155 3.78 -9.73 7.66
N GLY A 156 3.10 -8.65 8.06
CA GLY A 156 3.71 -7.33 8.08
C GLY A 156 2.69 -6.20 7.93
N GLY A 157 3.23 -4.99 7.92
CA GLY A 157 2.41 -3.79 8.00
C GLY A 157 1.92 -3.51 9.42
N GLY A 158 1.26 -2.37 9.56
CA GLY A 158 0.83 -1.88 10.87
C GLY A 158 -0.18 -2.79 11.56
N TYR A 159 -0.99 -3.54 10.80
CA TYR A 159 -1.99 -4.41 11.37
C TYR A 159 -1.37 -5.61 12.10
N ASP A 160 -0.45 -6.32 11.44
CA ASP A 160 0.19 -7.49 12.05
C ASP A 160 1.15 -7.10 13.17
N VAL A 161 1.88 -5.98 13.01
CA VAL A 161 2.70 -5.40 14.07
C VAL A 161 1.85 -5.04 15.29
N GLY A 162 0.69 -4.39 15.07
CA GLY A 162 -0.24 -4.03 16.12
C GLY A 162 -0.89 -5.24 16.81
N LEU A 163 -1.27 -6.28 16.06
CA LEU A 163 -1.78 -7.54 16.62
C LEU A 163 -0.71 -8.26 17.46
N ALA A 164 0.54 -8.28 16.97
CA ALA A 164 1.66 -8.86 17.72
C ALA A 164 1.89 -8.10 19.04
N ALA A 165 1.85 -6.78 19.02
CA ALA A 165 1.96 -5.96 20.22
C ALA A 165 0.83 -6.23 21.22
N LEU A 166 -0.42 -6.25 20.75
CA LEU A 166 -1.58 -6.57 21.58
C LEU A 166 -1.46 -7.96 22.21
N SER A 167 -1.08 -8.96 21.41
CA SER A 167 -0.86 -10.32 21.88
C SER A 167 0.25 -10.41 22.92
N SER A 168 1.38 -9.73 22.68
CA SER A 168 2.52 -9.70 23.61
C SER A 168 2.16 -9.01 24.91
N ALA A 169 1.42 -7.91 24.87
CA ALA A 169 0.91 -7.22 26.06
C ALA A 169 0.01 -8.13 26.91
N ALA A 170 -0.95 -8.81 26.29
CA ALA A 170 -1.86 -9.73 26.99
C ALA A 170 -1.11 -10.94 27.59
N ARG A 171 -0.11 -11.48 26.87
CA ARG A 171 0.70 -12.60 27.35
C ARG A 171 1.66 -12.22 28.47
N SER A 172 2.12 -10.96 28.52
CA SER A 172 2.90 -10.43 29.64
C SER A 172 2.04 -10.28 30.88
N GLU A 173 0.81 -9.75 30.75
CA GLU A 173 -0.14 -9.57 31.86
C GLU A 173 -0.50 -10.90 32.52
N ASP A 174 -0.80 -11.95 31.73
CA ASP A 174 -1.25 -13.24 32.26
C ASP A 174 -0.11 -14.25 32.50
N GLY A 175 1.13 -13.86 32.30
CA GLY A 175 2.32 -14.67 32.59
C GLY A 175 2.65 -15.77 31.56
N ARG A 176 1.95 -15.82 30.41
CA ARG A 176 2.27 -16.76 29.31
C ARG A 176 3.43 -16.30 28.41
N GLY A 177 3.86 -15.06 28.53
CA GLY A 177 4.94 -14.46 27.76
C GLY A 177 5.96 -13.74 28.64
N PRO A 178 7.05 -13.27 28.02
CA PRO A 178 8.03 -12.45 28.73
C PRO A 178 7.43 -11.10 29.12
N ARG A 179 8.03 -10.48 30.15
CA ARG A 179 7.70 -9.11 30.53
C ARG A 179 8.08 -8.14 29.42
N THR A 180 7.23 -7.15 29.20
CA THR A 180 7.42 -6.14 28.14
C THR A 180 6.77 -4.82 28.56
N THR A 181 7.35 -3.70 28.10
CA THR A 181 6.75 -2.37 28.26
C THR A 181 5.42 -2.23 27.50
N LEU A 182 5.21 -3.07 26.48
CA LEU A 182 3.96 -3.11 25.72
C LEU A 182 2.75 -3.44 26.61
N GLU A 183 2.94 -4.14 27.77
CA GLU A 183 1.87 -4.45 28.73
C GLU A 183 1.13 -3.18 29.18
N GLY A 184 1.88 -2.10 29.44
CA GLY A 184 1.28 -0.81 29.82
C GLY A 184 1.01 0.12 28.64
N ALA A 185 1.95 0.18 27.68
CA ALA A 185 1.92 1.14 26.58
C ALA A 185 0.75 0.88 25.61
N VAL A 186 0.46 -0.38 25.29
CA VAL A 186 -0.60 -0.76 24.33
C VAL A 186 -2.00 -0.36 24.82
N PRO A 187 -2.48 -0.73 26.02
CA PRO A 187 -3.78 -0.28 26.50
C PRO A 187 -3.84 1.23 26.71
N HIS A 188 -2.75 1.85 27.20
CA HIS A 188 -2.68 3.29 27.39
C HIS A 188 -2.90 4.09 26.09
N HIS A 189 -2.43 3.60 24.96
CA HIS A 189 -2.69 4.20 23.64
C HIS A 189 -4.20 4.37 23.35
N PHE A 190 -5.03 3.46 23.85
CA PHE A 190 -6.48 3.51 23.71
C PHE A 190 -7.21 4.13 24.93
N GLY A 191 -6.47 4.73 25.85
CA GLY A 191 -7.02 5.33 27.06
C GLY A 191 -7.51 4.31 28.10
N LEU A 192 -6.96 3.08 28.06
CA LEU A 192 -7.28 1.97 28.96
C LEU A 192 -6.06 1.64 29.84
N ARG A 193 -6.28 0.88 30.92
CA ARG A 193 -5.23 0.63 31.90
C ARG A 193 -4.53 -0.70 31.73
N THR A 194 -5.26 -1.71 31.22
CA THR A 194 -4.74 -3.08 31.15
C THR A 194 -5.03 -3.72 29.79
N PRO A 195 -4.18 -4.69 29.35
CA PRO A 195 -4.43 -5.50 28.17
C PRO A 195 -5.79 -6.21 28.18
N THR A 196 -6.21 -6.70 29.36
CA THR A 196 -7.54 -7.32 29.55
C THR A 196 -8.67 -6.34 29.28
N GLU A 197 -8.59 -5.09 29.76
CA GLU A 197 -9.59 -4.05 29.46
C GLU A 197 -9.66 -3.76 27.95
N LEU A 198 -8.52 -3.72 27.29
CA LEU A 198 -8.46 -3.52 25.82
C LEU A 198 -9.04 -4.71 25.06
N ALA A 199 -8.69 -5.94 25.45
CA ALA A 199 -9.24 -7.14 24.84
C ALA A 199 -10.77 -7.20 24.98
N GLU A 200 -11.31 -6.86 26.14
CA GLU A 200 -12.76 -6.75 26.37
C GLU A 200 -13.40 -5.66 25.50
N ALA A 201 -12.76 -4.48 25.38
CA ALA A 201 -13.28 -3.39 24.57
C ALA A 201 -13.35 -3.77 23.08
N ILE A 202 -12.34 -4.48 22.57
CA ILE A 202 -12.31 -5.00 21.20
C ILE A 202 -13.36 -6.11 21.03
N HIS A 203 -13.41 -7.08 21.93
CA HIS A 203 -14.39 -8.18 21.90
C HIS A 203 -15.83 -7.67 21.86
N ARG A 204 -16.13 -6.65 22.65
CA ARG A 204 -17.45 -6.01 22.69
C ARG A 204 -17.67 -4.96 21.60
N ARG A 205 -16.74 -4.83 20.62
CA ARG A 205 -16.80 -3.88 19.50
C ARG A 205 -16.89 -2.40 19.93
N ARG A 206 -16.46 -2.06 21.15
CA ARG A 206 -16.31 -0.67 21.60
C ARG A 206 -15.09 -0.01 20.94
N ILE A 207 -14.07 -0.83 20.63
CA ILE A 207 -12.90 -0.45 19.82
C ILE A 207 -12.86 -1.40 18.62
N ASP A 208 -12.76 -0.86 17.41
CA ASP A 208 -12.58 -1.65 16.21
C ASP A 208 -11.18 -2.27 16.21
N VAL A 209 -11.08 -3.60 16.04
CA VAL A 209 -9.80 -4.31 15.99
C VAL A 209 -8.86 -3.75 14.92
N ARG A 210 -9.39 -3.21 13.83
CA ARG A 210 -8.57 -2.59 12.77
C ARG A 210 -7.73 -1.41 13.27
N ARG A 211 -8.10 -0.80 14.40
CA ARG A 211 -7.34 0.28 15.00
C ARG A 211 -6.01 -0.18 15.61
N VAL A 212 -5.75 -1.47 15.73
CA VAL A 212 -4.42 -1.96 16.15
C VAL A 212 -3.30 -1.49 15.21
N VAL A 213 -3.61 -1.11 13.97
CA VAL A 213 -2.65 -0.47 13.04
C VAL A 213 -2.02 0.81 13.63
N GLU A 214 -2.72 1.48 14.53
CA GLU A 214 -2.25 2.69 15.22
C GLU A 214 -1.09 2.40 16.19
N LEU A 215 -0.91 1.14 16.59
CA LEU A 215 0.15 0.71 17.51
C LEU A 215 1.53 0.59 16.86
N ALA A 216 1.62 0.53 15.53
CA ALA A 216 2.91 0.34 14.88
C ALA A 216 3.96 1.40 15.27
N PRO A 217 3.67 2.72 15.28
CA PRO A 217 4.64 3.71 15.75
C PRO A 217 5.06 3.52 17.21
N LEU A 218 4.14 3.06 18.06
CA LEU A 218 4.42 2.75 19.47
C LEU A 218 5.42 1.59 19.56
N VAL A 219 5.18 0.50 18.81
CA VAL A 219 6.10 -0.66 18.81
C VAL A 219 7.50 -0.26 18.37
N PHE A 220 7.63 0.59 17.35
CA PHE A 220 8.93 1.09 16.92
C PHE A 220 9.62 1.93 17.99
N SER A 221 8.88 2.73 18.75
CA SER A 221 9.44 3.52 19.85
C SER A 221 9.88 2.62 20.99
N GLU A 222 9.06 1.65 21.41
CA GLU A 222 9.39 0.73 22.51
C GLU A 222 10.55 -0.22 22.15
N ALA A 223 10.77 -0.50 20.87
CA ALA A 223 11.82 -1.41 20.41
C ALA A 223 13.25 -0.95 20.72
N GLU A 224 13.45 0.32 21.10
CA GLU A 224 14.76 0.84 21.53
C GLU A 224 15.20 0.21 22.86
N ASP A 225 14.28 -0.03 23.78
CA ASP A 225 14.56 -0.48 25.15
C ASP A 225 13.84 -1.80 25.54
N ASP A 226 12.96 -2.33 24.69
CA ASP A 226 12.17 -3.52 24.94
C ASP A 226 12.47 -4.66 23.95
N ALA A 227 12.93 -5.78 24.47
CA ALA A 227 13.32 -6.92 23.64
C ALA A 227 12.14 -7.51 22.84
N VAL A 228 10.93 -7.54 23.40
CA VAL A 228 9.74 -8.09 22.73
C VAL A 228 9.32 -7.18 21.59
N ALA A 229 9.31 -5.87 21.79
CA ALA A 229 9.05 -4.91 20.74
C ALA A 229 10.12 -4.97 19.63
N SER A 230 11.40 -5.11 20.03
CA SER A 230 12.53 -5.28 19.10
C SER A 230 12.38 -6.55 18.24
N GLU A 231 11.94 -7.67 18.81
CA GLU A 231 11.67 -8.91 18.05
C GLU A 231 10.54 -8.73 17.04
N ILE A 232 9.48 -7.98 17.37
CA ILE A 232 8.39 -7.66 16.43
C ILE A 232 8.93 -6.85 15.24
N VAL A 233 9.75 -5.83 15.49
CA VAL A 233 10.38 -5.01 14.44
C VAL A 233 11.35 -5.83 13.60
N ALA A 234 12.16 -6.69 14.23
CA ALA A 234 13.08 -7.58 13.53
C ALA A 234 12.36 -8.57 12.61
N ARG A 235 11.23 -9.12 13.07
CA ARG A 235 10.37 -9.97 12.24
C ARG A 235 9.85 -9.21 11.02
N LEU A 236 9.35 -7.98 11.20
CA LEU A 236 8.89 -7.16 10.08
C LEU A 236 10.01 -6.93 9.06
N ALA A 237 11.21 -6.62 9.52
CA ALA A 237 12.37 -6.44 8.62
C ALA A 237 12.70 -7.74 7.86
N ALA A 238 12.64 -8.90 8.51
CA ALA A 238 12.87 -10.20 7.88
C ALA A 238 11.84 -10.50 6.78
N GLU A 239 10.56 -10.21 7.01
CA GLU A 239 9.48 -10.40 6.02
C GLU A 239 9.65 -9.46 4.81
N ILE A 240 10.01 -8.21 5.03
CA ILE A 240 10.33 -7.25 3.94
C ILE A 240 11.46 -7.80 3.07
N VAL A 241 12.53 -8.28 3.71
CA VAL A 241 13.69 -8.87 3.00
C VAL A 241 13.29 -10.15 2.26
N ALA A 242 12.46 -11.01 2.86
CA ALA A 242 12.00 -12.26 2.25
C ALA A 242 11.18 -11.97 0.97
N LEU A 243 10.25 -11.03 1.01
CA LEU A 243 9.46 -10.63 -0.16
C LEU A 243 10.33 -10.04 -1.27
N ALA A 244 11.23 -9.10 -0.93
CA ALA A 244 12.14 -8.50 -1.89
C ALA A 244 13.03 -9.56 -2.56
N ARG A 245 13.61 -10.46 -1.75
CA ARG A 245 14.44 -11.58 -2.25
C ARG A 245 13.67 -12.52 -3.16
N ALA A 246 12.44 -12.87 -2.79
CA ALA A 246 11.59 -13.72 -3.61
C ALA A 246 11.27 -13.08 -4.96
N ALA A 247 10.98 -11.78 -5.00
CA ALA A 247 10.78 -11.04 -6.24
C ALA A 247 12.03 -11.04 -7.13
N LEU A 248 13.21 -10.76 -6.54
CA LEU A 248 14.48 -10.76 -7.27
C LEU A 248 14.79 -12.13 -7.88
N ILE A 249 14.58 -13.22 -7.14
CA ILE A 249 14.82 -14.60 -7.61
C ILE A 249 13.84 -14.94 -8.74
N ARG A 250 12.55 -14.64 -8.59
CA ARG A 250 11.51 -14.94 -9.59
C ARG A 250 11.74 -14.21 -10.92
N LEU A 251 12.47 -13.10 -10.89
CA LEU A 251 12.77 -12.27 -12.07
C LEU A 251 14.22 -12.42 -12.57
N ASP A 252 15.01 -13.30 -11.97
CA ASP A 252 16.45 -13.49 -12.26
C ASP A 252 17.28 -12.20 -12.10
N LEU A 253 16.88 -11.33 -11.16
CA LEU A 253 17.51 -10.04 -10.91
C LEU A 253 18.53 -10.06 -9.75
N HIS A 254 18.80 -11.21 -9.15
CA HIS A 254 19.65 -11.36 -7.97
C HIS A 254 21.16 -11.30 -8.27
N GLN A 255 21.56 -11.28 -9.55
CA GLN A 255 22.97 -11.31 -9.98
C GLN A 255 23.57 -9.91 -10.25
N GLY A 256 22.80 -8.83 -10.10
CA GLY A 256 23.25 -7.48 -10.45
C GLY A 256 22.72 -6.38 -9.54
N PRO A 257 23.11 -5.13 -9.78
CA PRO A 257 22.61 -3.99 -9.02
C PRO A 257 21.14 -3.73 -9.40
N VAL A 258 20.24 -3.94 -8.44
CA VAL A 258 18.80 -3.68 -8.56
C VAL A 258 18.38 -2.67 -7.50
N GLU A 259 17.48 -1.76 -7.88
CA GLU A 259 16.86 -0.87 -6.93
C GLU A 259 15.73 -1.60 -6.19
N VAL A 260 15.80 -1.59 -4.86
CA VAL A 260 14.72 -2.05 -3.99
C VAL A 260 14.17 -0.81 -3.28
N LEU A 261 12.89 -0.56 -3.49
CA LEU A 261 12.19 0.58 -2.93
C LEU A 261 11.34 0.12 -1.75
N LEU A 262 11.41 0.87 -0.67
CA LEU A 262 10.51 0.70 0.46
C LEU A 262 9.48 1.82 0.43
N GLY A 263 8.21 1.46 0.27
CA GLY A 263 7.08 2.36 0.36
C GLY A 263 6.36 2.18 1.69
N ASP A 264 5.98 3.29 2.33
CA ASP A 264 5.09 3.28 3.46
C ASP A 264 3.92 4.26 3.25
N ARG A 265 2.91 4.19 4.11
CA ARG A 265 1.73 5.05 4.04
C ARG A 265 2.04 6.54 4.29
N LYS A 266 3.21 6.88 4.86
CA LYS A 266 3.65 8.25 5.13
C LYS A 266 4.50 8.81 4.00
N SER A 267 5.09 7.96 3.16
CA SER A 267 5.96 8.34 2.05
C SER A 267 5.23 8.98 0.85
N THR A 268 3.92 9.08 0.88
CA THR A 268 3.11 9.84 -0.08
C THR A 268 3.26 11.36 0.01
N ARG A 269 4.16 11.87 0.85
CA ARG A 269 4.79 13.17 0.60
C ARG A 269 5.93 12.93 -0.39
N LEU A 270 5.84 13.49 -1.56
CA LEU A 270 6.67 13.40 -2.77
C LEU A 270 8.23 13.41 -2.62
N ASN A 271 8.80 13.20 -1.43
CA ASN A 271 10.23 13.33 -1.17
C ASN A 271 10.85 12.32 -0.19
N SER A 272 10.22 11.19 0.13
CA SER A 272 10.83 10.21 1.03
C SER A 272 10.82 8.76 0.52
N SER A 273 11.30 8.56 -0.72
CA SER A 273 11.76 7.24 -1.13
C SER A 273 13.16 7.02 -0.57
N HIS A 274 13.28 6.22 0.49
CA HIS A 274 14.58 5.72 0.93
C HIS A 274 15.08 4.72 -0.13
N ARG A 275 16.01 5.18 -0.99
CA ARG A 275 16.71 4.33 -1.94
C ARG A 275 17.74 3.50 -1.19
N LEU A 276 17.42 2.26 -0.87
CA LEU A 276 18.43 1.29 -0.46
C LEU A 276 19.07 0.71 -1.71
N ARG A 277 20.29 1.16 -2.03
CA ARG A 277 21.15 0.49 -3.02
C ARG A 277 21.80 -0.68 -2.32
N SER A 278 21.20 -1.86 -2.39
CA SER A 278 21.81 -3.08 -1.90
C SER A 278 22.71 -3.67 -2.97
N ARG A 279 24.03 -3.72 -2.69
CA ARG A 279 24.92 -4.71 -3.29
C ARG A 279 24.82 -5.96 -2.41
N MET A 280 24.15 -7.02 -2.85
CA MET A 280 24.32 -8.30 -2.19
C MET A 280 25.77 -8.77 -2.44
N PRO A 281 26.51 -9.19 -1.39
CA PRO A 281 27.78 -9.86 -1.60
C PRO A 281 27.53 -11.18 -2.32
N SER A 282 28.33 -11.45 -3.35
CA SER A 282 28.42 -12.77 -3.97
C SER A 282 28.93 -13.72 -2.91
N SER A 283 28.06 -14.50 -2.30
CA SER A 283 28.49 -15.65 -1.47
C SER A 283 28.94 -16.76 -2.38
N ALA A 284 30.21 -17.13 -2.23
CA ALA A 284 30.79 -18.36 -2.72
C ALA A 284 30.04 -19.61 -2.19
#